data_1ff9822d48896090ade3eae0b7569825
#
_entry.id   1ff9822d48896090ade3eae0b7569825
#
_cell.length_a   1.000
_cell.length_b   1.000
_cell.length_c   1.000
_cell.angle_alpha   90.00
_cell.angle_beta   90.00
_cell.angle_gamma   90.00
#
_symmetry.space_group_name_H-M   'P 1'
#
loop_
_entity.id
_entity.type
_entity.pdbx_description
1 polymer ?
#
loop_
_entity_poly.entity_id
_entity_poly.type
_entity_poly.pdbx_seq_one_letter_code
_entity_poly.pdbx_strand_id
1 'polypeptide(L)'
;MQAQEANLVVRSQAVLKQMLEEERDRLEEQIRHAESKVDGDVGYGNHMADDATEAFEQARDLSVRTRLEHTLHEVQDALNKFDRGTYGICENCGSKIDWARLEAKPEARLCITCKQRSDFGR
;
A
#
# COMPACT_ATOMS: atom_id res chain seq x y z
N MET A 1 -2.22 35.73 -5.19
CA MET A 1 -1.73 34.79 -4.18
C MET A 1 -2.62 33.57 -4.02
N GLN A 2 -3.94 33.72 -3.97
CA GLN A 2 -4.84 32.57 -3.80
C GLN A 2 -4.82 31.61 -4.98
N ALA A 3 -4.65 32.12 -6.19
CA ALA A 3 -4.59 31.28 -7.40
C ALA A 3 -3.34 30.40 -7.44
N GLN A 4 -2.23 30.88 -6.88
CA GLN A 4 -1.00 30.11 -6.81
C GLN A 4 -1.08 28.99 -5.79
N GLU A 5 -1.74 29.22 -4.67
CA GLU A 5 -1.96 28.18 -3.65
C GLU A 5 -2.86 27.07 -4.17
N ALA A 6 -3.92 27.42 -4.90
CA ALA A 6 -4.82 26.43 -5.51
C ALA A 6 -4.07 25.59 -6.56
N ASN A 7 -3.20 26.22 -7.36
CA ASN A 7 -2.40 25.51 -8.35
C ASN A 7 -1.38 24.57 -7.69
N LEU A 8 -0.79 24.97 -6.57
CA LEU A 8 0.13 24.13 -5.83
C LEU A 8 -0.57 22.89 -5.26
N VAL A 9 -1.78 23.07 -4.71
CA VAL A 9 -2.57 21.95 -4.19
C VAL A 9 -2.91 20.96 -5.30
N VAL A 10 -3.37 21.45 -6.46
CA VAL A 10 -3.70 20.61 -7.60
C VAL A 10 -2.47 19.88 -8.13
N ARG A 11 -1.35 20.58 -8.26
CA ARG A 11 -0.10 19.96 -8.68
C ARG A 11 0.36 18.89 -7.69
N SER A 12 0.23 19.18 -6.41
CA SER A 12 0.63 18.24 -5.36
C SER A 12 -0.24 16.99 -5.35
N GLN A 13 -1.54 17.14 -5.56
CA GLN A 13 -2.44 15.99 -5.70
C GLN A 13 -2.10 15.18 -6.95
N ALA A 14 -1.79 15.81 -8.07
CA ALA A 14 -1.39 15.12 -9.28
C ALA A 14 -0.09 14.32 -9.07
N VAL A 15 0.86 14.89 -8.33
CA VAL A 15 2.11 14.21 -7.99
C VAL A 15 1.82 12.99 -7.11
N LEU A 16 0.96 13.12 -6.12
CA LEU A 16 0.60 12.01 -5.25
C LEU A 16 -0.13 10.91 -6.03
N LYS A 17 -0.99 11.27 -6.95
CA LYS A 17 -1.66 10.31 -7.82
C LYS A 17 -0.65 9.54 -8.66
N GLN A 18 0.33 10.24 -9.23
CA GLN A 18 1.39 9.62 -10.01
C GLN A 18 2.23 8.66 -9.14
N MET A 19 2.56 9.08 -7.93
CA MET A 19 3.28 8.24 -6.99
C MET A 19 2.52 6.95 -6.68
N LEU A 20 1.20 7.06 -6.51
CA LEU A 20 0.34 5.90 -6.26
C LEU A 20 0.27 4.97 -7.47
N GLU A 21 0.21 5.53 -8.67
CA GLU A 21 0.19 4.73 -9.90
C GLU A 21 1.51 3.97 -10.07
N GLU A 22 2.63 4.61 -9.80
CA GLU A 22 3.95 3.98 -9.84
C GLU A 22 4.09 2.90 -8.78
N GLU A 23 3.59 3.16 -7.57
CA GLU A 23 3.60 2.20 -6.49
C GLU A 23 2.71 0.99 -6.80
N ARG A 24 1.54 1.23 -7.39
CA ARG A 24 0.67 0.14 -7.86
C ARG A 24 1.40 -0.77 -8.83
N ASP A 25 2.07 -0.18 -9.83
CA ASP A 25 2.78 -0.95 -10.85
C ASP A 25 3.92 -1.76 -10.24
N ARG A 26 4.64 -1.15 -9.28
CA ARG A 26 5.72 -1.81 -8.56
C ARG A 26 5.20 -2.99 -7.73
N LEU A 27 4.10 -2.79 -7.02
CA LEU A 27 3.50 -3.83 -6.20
C LEU A 27 2.99 -5.00 -7.05
N GLU A 28 2.34 -4.69 -8.17
CA GLU A 28 1.88 -5.72 -9.10
C GLU A 28 3.03 -6.56 -9.63
N GLU A 29 4.15 -5.93 -9.97
CA GLU A 29 5.33 -6.63 -10.42
C GLU A 29 5.93 -7.51 -9.33
N GLN A 30 6.01 -6.98 -8.11
CA GLN A 30 6.53 -7.75 -6.97
C GLN A 30 5.64 -8.96 -6.66
N ILE A 31 4.33 -8.81 -6.77
CA ILE A 31 3.39 -9.91 -6.55
C ILE A 31 3.56 -10.98 -7.62
N ARG A 32 3.67 -10.59 -8.89
CA ARG A 32 3.90 -11.54 -9.98
C ARG A 32 5.21 -12.29 -9.78
N HIS A 33 6.26 -11.58 -9.35
CA HIS A 33 7.55 -12.19 -9.09
C HIS A 33 7.48 -13.19 -7.93
N ALA A 34 6.75 -12.86 -6.87
CA ALA A 34 6.54 -13.74 -5.74
C ALA A 34 5.76 -14.99 -6.13
N GLU A 35 4.74 -14.85 -6.97
CA GLU A 35 3.96 -15.98 -7.50
C GLU A 35 4.83 -16.91 -8.34
N SER A 36 5.61 -16.34 -9.24
CA SER A 36 6.52 -17.09 -10.10
C SER A 36 7.55 -17.88 -9.28
N LYS A 37 8.05 -17.28 -8.20
CA LYS A 37 9.03 -17.90 -7.32
C LYS A 37 8.43 -19.08 -6.55
N VAL A 38 7.20 -18.94 -6.08
CA VAL A 38 6.50 -20.02 -5.38
C VAL A 38 6.23 -21.19 -6.32
N ASP A 39 5.81 -20.91 -7.55
CA ASP A 39 5.52 -21.95 -8.54
C ASP A 39 6.78 -22.63 -9.06
N GLY A 40 7.92 -21.93 -9.05
CA GLY A 40 9.17 -22.46 -9.58
C GLY A 40 9.94 -23.37 -8.62
N ASP A 41 9.60 -23.37 -7.33
CA ASP A 41 10.34 -24.12 -6.31
C ASP A 41 9.74 -25.49 -6.00
N VAL A 42 8.83 -25.98 -6.81
CA VAL A 42 8.20 -27.26 -6.56
C VAL A 42 9.11 -28.38 -7.07
N GLY A 43 9.75 -29.08 -6.15
CA GLY A 43 10.31 -30.36 -6.48
C GLY A 43 11.79 -30.60 -6.27
N TYR A 44 12.53 -29.72 -5.64
CA TYR A 44 13.95 -29.92 -5.44
C TYR A 44 14.30 -29.89 -3.96
N GLY A 45 14.76 -30.99 -3.42
CA GLY A 45 15.25 -31.09 -2.07
C GLY A 45 14.50 -32.11 -1.27
N ASN A 46 15.11 -33.27 -1.14
CA ASN A 46 14.51 -34.41 -0.45
C ASN A 46 15.16 -34.73 0.90
N HIS A 47 15.78 -33.73 1.52
CA HIS A 47 16.35 -33.92 2.85
C HIS A 47 15.42 -33.30 3.90
N MET A 48 15.22 -34.01 5.01
CA MET A 48 14.33 -33.56 6.07
C MET A 48 14.68 -32.16 6.60
N ALA A 49 15.97 -31.84 6.67
CA ALA A 49 16.43 -30.52 7.09
C ALA A 49 16.05 -29.43 6.08
N ASP A 50 16.10 -29.78 4.79
CA ASP A 50 15.73 -28.86 3.71
C ASP A 50 14.21 -28.66 3.66
N ASP A 51 13.42 -29.70 3.97
CA ASP A 51 11.96 -29.60 4.02
C ASP A 51 11.50 -28.62 5.09
N ALA A 52 12.12 -28.64 6.27
CA ALA A 52 11.79 -27.70 7.35
C ALA A 52 12.14 -26.27 6.95
N THR A 53 13.28 -26.07 6.30
CA THR A 53 13.71 -24.76 5.81
C THR A 53 12.80 -24.26 4.69
N GLU A 54 12.43 -25.15 3.77
CA GLU A 54 11.50 -24.81 2.69
C GLU A 54 10.12 -24.42 3.24
N ALA A 55 9.61 -25.15 4.24
CA ALA A 55 8.33 -24.81 4.86
C ALA A 55 8.38 -23.44 5.51
N PHE A 56 9.49 -23.10 6.14
CA PHE A 56 9.71 -21.80 6.74
C PHE A 56 9.77 -20.70 5.68
N GLU A 57 10.50 -20.93 4.60
CA GLU A 57 10.60 -19.99 3.49
C GLU A 57 9.27 -19.81 2.79
N GLN A 58 8.51 -20.87 2.57
CA GLN A 58 7.19 -20.80 1.98
C GLN A 58 6.22 -20.02 2.83
N ALA A 59 6.23 -20.22 4.13
CA ALA A 59 5.39 -19.47 5.06
C ALA A 59 5.75 -17.99 5.05
N ARG A 60 7.04 -17.69 5.00
CA ARG A 60 7.54 -16.31 4.90
C ARG A 60 7.15 -15.67 3.57
N ASP A 61 7.29 -16.39 2.46
CA ASP A 61 6.94 -15.90 1.14
C ASP A 61 5.44 -15.63 1.03
N LEU A 62 4.62 -16.51 1.60
CA LEU A 62 3.17 -16.31 1.64
C LEU A 62 2.81 -15.08 2.48
N SER A 63 3.49 -14.88 3.60
CA SER A 63 3.31 -13.74 4.48
C SER A 63 3.65 -12.43 3.77
N VAL A 64 4.77 -12.41 3.05
CA VAL A 64 5.20 -11.26 2.25
C VAL A 64 4.19 -10.97 1.15
N ARG A 65 3.76 -11.99 0.43
CA ARG A 65 2.76 -11.86 -0.64
C ARG A 65 1.45 -11.28 -0.12
N THR A 66 0.97 -11.78 1.01
CA THR A 66 -0.26 -11.29 1.63
C THR A 66 -0.13 -9.81 1.98
N ARG A 67 1.02 -9.40 2.49
CA ARG A 67 1.29 -8.01 2.83
C ARG A 67 1.32 -7.13 1.58
N LEU A 68 1.95 -7.61 0.51
CA LEU A 68 2.00 -6.89 -0.76
C LEU A 68 0.59 -6.70 -1.35
N GLU A 69 -0.23 -7.74 -1.31
CA GLU A 69 -1.60 -7.68 -1.80
C GLU A 69 -2.44 -6.70 -0.97
N HIS A 70 -2.25 -6.69 0.34
CA HIS A 70 -2.94 -5.74 1.22
C HIS A 70 -2.55 -4.30 0.90
N THR A 71 -1.25 -4.04 0.71
CA THR A 71 -0.76 -2.71 0.36
C THR A 71 -1.28 -2.29 -1.02
N LEU A 72 -1.29 -3.21 -1.97
CA LEU A 72 -1.84 -2.94 -3.31
C LEU A 72 -3.30 -2.54 -3.23
N HIS A 73 -4.08 -3.23 -2.39
CA HIS A 73 -5.49 -2.90 -2.20
C HIS A 73 -5.66 -1.48 -1.65
N GLU A 74 -4.84 -1.10 -0.67
CA GLU A 74 -4.86 0.26 -0.13
C GLU A 74 -4.52 1.31 -1.19
N VAL A 75 -3.52 1.03 -2.03
CA VAL A 75 -3.11 1.92 -3.11
C VAL A 75 -4.23 2.07 -4.14
N GLN A 76 -4.86 0.97 -4.52
CA GLN A 76 -5.98 0.99 -5.46
C GLN A 76 -7.18 1.77 -4.90
N ASP A 77 -7.48 1.61 -3.62
CA ASP A 77 -8.53 2.38 -2.96
C ASP A 77 -8.22 3.88 -2.99
N ALA A 78 -6.97 4.25 -2.73
CA ALA A 78 -6.55 5.65 -2.79
C ALA A 78 -6.71 6.22 -4.21
N LEU A 79 -6.33 5.45 -5.22
CA LEU A 79 -6.50 5.86 -6.62
C LEU A 79 -7.99 6.05 -6.97
N ASN A 80 -8.85 5.15 -6.49
CA ASN A 80 -10.29 5.28 -6.69
C ASN A 80 -10.86 6.55 -6.04
N LYS A 81 -10.27 6.98 -4.93
CA LYS A 81 -10.70 8.21 -4.25
C LYS A 81 -10.42 9.46 -5.08
N PHE A 82 -9.38 9.47 -5.91
CA PHE A 82 -9.16 10.57 -6.84
C PHE A 82 -10.32 10.69 -7.83
N ASP A 83 -10.79 9.56 -8.34
CA ASP A 83 -11.92 9.53 -9.27
C ASP A 83 -13.22 9.97 -8.61
N ARG A 84 -13.39 9.70 -7.32
CA ARG A 84 -14.58 10.09 -6.54
C ARG A 84 -14.49 11.50 -5.96
N GLY A 85 -13.32 12.12 -6.02
CA GLY A 85 -13.10 13.43 -5.41
C GLY A 85 -13.00 13.39 -3.89
N THR A 86 -12.68 12.22 -3.31
CA THR A 86 -12.62 12.05 -1.86
C THR A 86 -11.22 11.75 -1.36
N TYR A 87 -10.21 11.93 -2.20
CA TYR A 87 -8.84 11.70 -1.79
C TYR A 87 -8.41 12.69 -0.69
N GLY A 88 -7.68 12.18 0.30
CA GLY A 88 -7.18 13.01 1.40
C GLY A 88 -8.18 13.26 2.50
N ILE A 89 -9.31 12.57 2.49
CA ILE A 89 -10.34 12.70 3.52
C ILE A 89 -10.32 11.43 4.38
N CYS A 90 -10.26 11.62 5.70
CA CYS A 90 -10.29 10.50 6.65
C CYS A 90 -11.60 9.71 6.51
N GLU A 91 -11.49 8.41 6.35
CA GLU A 91 -12.66 7.53 6.22
C GLU A 91 -13.50 7.47 7.49
N ASN A 92 -12.89 7.71 8.65
CA ASN A 92 -13.56 7.59 9.92
C ASN A 92 -14.27 8.88 10.36
N CYS A 93 -13.56 10.01 10.34
CA CYS A 93 -14.09 11.27 10.87
C CYS A 93 -14.46 12.30 9.80
N GLY A 94 -14.09 12.07 8.55
CA GLY A 94 -14.39 12.99 7.46
C GLY A 94 -13.53 14.23 7.41
N SER A 95 -12.55 14.37 8.30
CA SER A 95 -11.61 15.49 8.29
C SER A 95 -10.55 15.28 7.23
N LYS A 96 -9.92 16.38 6.82
CA LYS A 96 -8.80 16.29 5.89
C LYS A 96 -7.60 15.64 6.57
N ILE A 97 -6.93 14.76 5.85
CA ILE A 97 -5.67 14.17 6.30
C ILE A 97 -4.55 15.18 6.04
N ASP A 98 -3.65 15.34 7.01
CA ASP A 98 -2.54 16.27 6.90
C ASP A 98 -1.70 15.99 5.66
N TRP A 99 -1.31 17.06 4.96
CA TRP A 99 -0.52 16.95 3.74
C TRP A 99 0.79 16.19 3.98
N ALA A 100 1.47 16.50 5.09
CA ALA A 100 2.72 15.83 5.44
C ALA A 100 2.55 14.32 5.58
N ARG A 101 1.39 13.89 6.11
CA ARG A 101 1.08 12.46 6.22
C ARG A 101 0.84 11.83 4.86
N LEU A 102 0.17 12.54 3.95
CA LEU A 102 -0.07 12.05 2.60
C LEU A 102 1.22 11.99 1.78
N GLU A 103 2.14 12.92 1.98
CA GLU A 103 3.45 12.86 1.33
C GLU A 103 4.25 11.64 1.79
N ALA A 104 4.18 11.31 3.08
CA ALA A 104 4.88 10.16 3.62
C ALA A 104 4.17 8.84 3.29
N LYS A 105 2.84 8.86 3.26
CA LYS A 105 2.02 7.68 3.00
C LYS A 105 0.81 8.08 2.15
N PRO A 106 0.99 8.13 0.81
CA PRO A 106 -0.11 8.58 -0.08
C PRO A 106 -1.37 7.72 0.00
N GLU A 107 -1.25 6.46 0.39
CA GLU A 107 -2.39 5.54 0.53
C GLU A 107 -3.07 5.63 1.89
N ALA A 108 -2.70 6.61 2.73
CA ALA A 108 -3.28 6.77 4.06
C ALA A 108 -4.80 6.96 3.98
N ARG A 109 -5.52 6.23 4.81
CA ARG A 109 -6.98 6.24 4.85
C ARG A 109 -7.52 7.02 6.04
N LEU A 110 -6.72 7.16 7.10
CA LEU A 110 -7.13 7.79 8.36
C LEU A 110 -6.22 8.97 8.66
N CYS A 111 -6.79 10.00 9.29
CA CYS A 111 -6.00 11.06 9.86
C CYS A 111 -5.19 10.53 11.06
N ILE A 112 -4.21 11.29 11.50
CA ILE A 112 -3.33 10.83 12.59
C ILE A 112 -4.11 10.53 13.87
N THR A 113 -5.11 11.34 14.18
CA THR A 113 -5.94 11.15 15.37
C THR A 113 -6.71 9.84 15.31
N CYS A 114 -7.36 9.55 14.18
CA CYS A 114 -8.12 8.32 14.01
C CYS A 114 -7.19 7.10 13.94
N LYS A 115 -6.03 7.25 13.33
CA LYS A 115 -5.04 6.18 13.29
C LYS A 115 -4.56 5.83 14.69
N GLN A 116 -4.27 6.83 15.51
CA GLN A 116 -3.87 6.62 16.90
C GLN A 116 -4.97 5.94 17.71
N ARG A 117 -6.21 6.36 17.53
CA ARG A 117 -7.35 5.72 18.19
C ARG A 117 -7.50 4.26 17.78
N SER A 118 -7.32 3.97 16.50
CA SER A 118 -7.39 2.61 15.99
C SER A 118 -6.29 1.74 16.58
N ASP A 119 -5.08 2.28 16.72
CA ASP A 119 -3.93 1.55 17.26
C ASP A 119 -4.03 1.32 18.76
N PHE A 120 -4.57 2.28 19.51
CA PHE A 120 -4.64 2.24 20.97
C PHE A 120 -6.03 1.91 21.53
N GLY A 121 -7.05 1.90 20.68
CA GLY A 121 -8.44 1.70 21.08
C GLY A 121 -8.86 0.24 21.24
N ARG A 122 -7.91 -0.65 21.33
CA ARG A 122 -8.16 -2.06 21.58
C ARG A 122 -7.74 -2.38 23.02
#